data_37a5407e0a221964bfde221d1764f003
#
_entry.id   37a5407e0a221964bfde221d1764f003
#
_cell.length_a   1.000
_cell.length_b   1.000
_cell.length_c   1.000
_cell.angle_alpha   90.00
_cell.angle_beta   90.00
_cell.angle_gamma   90.00
#
_symmetry.space_group_name_H-M   'P 1'
#
loop_
_entity.id
_entity.type
_entity.pdbx_description
1 polymer ?
#
loop_
_entity_poly.entity_id
_entity_poly.type
_entity_poly.pdbx_seq_one_letter_code
_entity_poly.pdbx_strand_id
1 'polypeptide(L)'
;MNYKKLALTVAAGAMATTMMAQSAPQLNANNIDEVIKAMTLEEKAQLLVGGGNDGFVGSGAMLGHQKKFVPGAAGTTVAIPRLGIPATVQCDGPAGVHIDAHREGDSRSYFATGFPIGTCLASTWNTDLVRKVGEAIGKETLEY
;
A
#
# COMPACT_ATOMS: atom_id res chain seq x y z
N MET A 1 22.86 -53.31 7.76
CA MET A 1 21.90 -52.18 7.59
C MET A 1 21.33 -52.24 6.22
N ASN A 2 20.01 -52.34 6.08
CA ASN A 2 19.37 -52.78 4.81
C ASN A 2 19.16 -51.53 3.92
N TYR A 3 20.07 -51.28 2.98
CA TYR A 3 20.11 -50.07 2.10
C TYR A 3 18.81 -49.86 1.31
N LYS A 4 18.05 -50.92 1.02
CA LYS A 4 16.75 -50.81 0.36
C LYS A 4 15.71 -50.10 1.22
N LYS A 5 15.73 -50.25 2.56
CA LYS A 5 14.82 -49.57 3.49
C LYS A 5 15.22 -48.09 3.67
N LEU A 6 16.52 -47.80 3.66
CA LEU A 6 17.03 -46.44 3.75
C LEU A 6 16.69 -45.65 2.48
N ALA A 7 16.84 -46.22 1.30
CA ALA A 7 16.49 -45.56 0.04
C ALA A 7 14.98 -45.25 -0.05
N LEU A 8 14.13 -46.15 0.46
CA LEU A 8 12.68 -45.94 0.44
C LEU A 8 12.24 -44.80 1.38
N THR A 9 12.92 -44.66 2.52
CA THR A 9 12.62 -43.59 3.50
C THR A 9 13.08 -42.21 2.99
N VAL A 10 14.19 -42.14 2.27
CA VAL A 10 14.67 -40.91 1.65
C VAL A 10 13.79 -40.50 0.48
N ALA A 11 13.31 -41.43 -0.32
CA ALA A 11 12.40 -41.17 -1.43
C ALA A 11 11.02 -40.68 -0.95
N ALA A 12 10.50 -41.24 0.15
CA ALA A 12 9.23 -40.81 0.73
C ALA A 12 9.36 -39.39 1.37
N GLY A 13 10.51 -39.06 1.99
CA GLY A 13 10.79 -37.73 2.51
C GLY A 13 10.91 -36.66 1.41
N ALA A 14 11.52 -37.00 0.27
CA ALA A 14 11.64 -36.09 -0.87
C ALA A 14 10.30 -35.81 -1.57
N MET A 15 9.40 -36.81 -1.61
CA MET A 15 8.04 -36.59 -2.15
C MET A 15 7.14 -35.76 -1.26
N ALA A 16 7.32 -35.80 0.08
CA ALA A 16 6.52 -35.01 1.01
C ALA A 16 6.85 -33.50 0.95
N THR A 17 8.06 -33.13 0.52
CA THR A 17 8.47 -31.72 0.40
C THR A 17 8.05 -31.07 -0.93
N THR A 18 7.66 -31.83 -1.94
CA THR A 18 7.20 -31.29 -3.22
C THR A 18 5.68 -30.99 -3.28
N MET A 19 4.91 -31.39 -2.27
CA MET A 19 3.44 -31.20 -2.28
C MET A 19 2.96 -29.85 -1.71
N MET A 20 3.84 -28.91 -1.34
CA MET A 20 3.43 -27.64 -0.67
C MET A 20 3.89 -26.38 -1.40
N ALA A 21 4.11 -26.42 -2.68
CA ALA A 21 4.23 -25.19 -3.47
C ALA A 21 2.90 -24.88 -4.17
N GLN A 22 1.81 -24.84 -3.42
CA GLN A 22 0.62 -24.16 -3.90
C GLN A 22 0.99 -22.68 -3.97
N SER A 23 1.12 -22.15 -5.18
CA SER A 23 1.45 -20.75 -5.40
C SER A 23 0.42 -19.89 -4.65
N ALA A 24 0.89 -18.96 -3.82
CA ALA A 24 0.01 -18.08 -3.09
C ALA A 24 -0.93 -17.34 -4.07
N PRO A 25 -2.20 -17.14 -3.71
CA PRO A 25 -3.15 -16.45 -4.58
C PRO A 25 -2.63 -15.04 -4.90
N GLN A 26 -2.68 -14.64 -6.16
CA GLN A 26 -2.31 -13.30 -6.59
C GLN A 26 -3.55 -12.42 -6.60
N LEU A 27 -3.48 -11.23 -5.98
CA LEU A 27 -4.60 -10.31 -5.84
C LEU A 27 -5.20 -9.93 -7.21
N ASN A 28 -6.51 -10.05 -7.31
CA ASN A 28 -7.31 -9.50 -8.40
C ASN A 28 -8.71 -9.13 -7.90
N ALA A 29 -9.53 -8.52 -8.76
CA ALA A 29 -10.85 -8.02 -8.37
C ALA A 29 -11.84 -9.09 -7.85
N ASN A 30 -11.59 -10.39 -8.15
CA ASN A 30 -12.54 -11.46 -7.88
C ASN A 30 -12.10 -12.40 -6.73
N ASN A 31 -10.90 -12.20 -6.13
CA ASN A 31 -10.34 -13.15 -5.15
C ASN A 31 -9.87 -12.49 -3.85
N ILE A 32 -10.41 -11.34 -3.50
CA ILE A 32 -10.01 -10.58 -2.31
C ILE A 32 -10.10 -11.44 -1.04
N ASP A 33 -11.19 -12.18 -0.85
CA ASP A 33 -11.39 -13.03 0.33
C ASP A 33 -10.37 -14.18 0.43
N GLU A 34 -9.96 -14.75 -0.70
CA GLU A 34 -8.93 -15.80 -0.75
C GLU A 34 -7.56 -15.24 -0.37
N VAL A 35 -7.24 -14.05 -0.87
CA VAL A 35 -6.00 -13.35 -0.55
C VAL A 35 -5.97 -13.00 0.94
N ILE A 36 -7.04 -12.47 1.51
CA ILE A 36 -7.14 -12.16 2.95
C ILE A 36 -6.97 -13.42 3.79
N LYS A 37 -7.54 -14.56 3.39
CA LYS A 37 -7.36 -15.85 4.09
C LYS A 37 -5.92 -16.35 4.02
N ALA A 38 -5.22 -16.08 2.91
CA ALA A 38 -3.83 -16.47 2.71
C ALA A 38 -2.81 -15.56 3.43
N MET A 39 -3.23 -14.37 3.88
CA MET A 39 -2.36 -13.44 4.63
C MET A 39 -2.06 -13.99 6.03
N THR A 40 -0.80 -13.82 6.47
CA THR A 40 -0.41 -14.03 7.86
C THR A 40 -0.96 -12.92 8.75
N LEU A 41 -0.93 -13.14 10.07
CA LEU A 41 -1.35 -12.11 11.02
C LEU A 41 -0.45 -10.87 10.94
N GLU A 42 0.85 -11.08 10.76
CA GLU A 42 1.85 -10.04 10.63
C GLU A 42 1.60 -9.19 9.39
N GLU A 43 1.32 -9.82 8.25
CA GLU A 43 1.00 -9.12 7.00
C GLU A 43 -0.28 -8.29 7.12
N LYS A 44 -1.30 -8.82 7.78
CA LYS A 44 -2.53 -8.06 8.08
C LYS A 44 -2.24 -6.85 8.96
N ALA A 45 -1.43 -7.03 10.02
CA ALA A 45 -1.04 -5.93 10.90
C ALA A 45 -0.22 -4.87 10.17
N GLN A 46 0.75 -5.28 9.34
CA GLN A 46 1.56 -4.36 8.54
C GLN A 46 0.73 -3.56 7.55
N LEU A 47 -0.26 -4.19 6.90
CA LEU A 47 -1.13 -3.50 5.96
C LEU A 47 -1.98 -2.41 6.65
N LEU A 48 -2.41 -2.64 7.88
CA LEU A 48 -3.18 -1.67 8.68
C LEU A 48 -2.31 -0.53 9.23
N VAL A 49 -1.05 -0.82 9.59
CA VAL A 49 -0.12 0.19 10.13
C VAL A 49 0.44 1.09 9.04
N GLY A 50 0.53 0.59 7.81
CA GLY A 50 1.09 1.31 6.67
C GLY A 50 2.55 1.02 6.39
N GLY A 51 3.06 1.63 5.33
CA GLY A 51 4.36 1.35 4.75
C GLY A 51 5.53 1.85 5.55
N GLY A 52 6.19 0.92 6.20
CA GLY A 52 7.59 1.05 6.54
C GLY A 52 7.93 1.99 7.66
N ASN A 53 8.12 1.39 8.78
CA ASN A 53 8.90 1.96 9.85
C ASN A 53 10.32 1.40 9.75
N ASP A 54 11.13 1.89 8.81
CA ASP A 54 12.56 1.63 8.82
C ASP A 54 13.20 2.41 9.98
N GLY A 55 12.91 1.96 11.20
CA GLY A 55 13.51 2.52 12.39
C GLY A 55 12.65 3.49 13.16
N PHE A 56 11.64 2.97 13.80
CA PHE A 56 11.17 3.55 15.04
C PHE A 56 12.28 3.39 16.09
N VAL A 57 13.25 4.27 16.06
CA VAL A 57 14.22 4.42 17.13
C VAL A 57 13.80 5.63 17.96
N GLY A 58 12.96 5.39 18.97
CA GLY A 58 13.05 6.11 20.24
C GLY A 58 12.68 7.59 20.28
N SER A 59 12.02 8.17 19.29
CA SER A 59 11.58 9.55 19.41
C SER A 59 10.15 9.71 18.90
N GLY A 60 9.21 9.64 19.84
CA GLY A 60 7.81 10.03 19.64
C GLY A 60 7.12 9.37 18.47
N ALA A 61 5.95 8.81 18.68
CA ALA A 61 5.17 8.08 17.67
C ALA A 61 5.00 8.86 16.36
N MET A 62 6.00 8.80 15.50
CA MET A 62 5.82 9.03 14.07
C MET A 62 5.34 7.70 13.51
N LEU A 63 4.06 7.59 13.30
CA LEU A 63 3.44 6.49 12.61
C LEU A 63 3.98 6.46 11.18
N GLY A 64 4.86 5.49 10.90
CA GLY A 64 5.33 5.18 9.57
C GLY A 64 6.55 6.00 9.12
N HIS A 65 7.67 5.32 8.92
CA HIS A 65 8.71 5.81 8.03
C HIS A 65 8.16 5.69 6.62
N GLN A 66 7.69 6.80 6.10
CA GLN A 66 7.26 6.90 4.73
C GLN A 66 8.51 6.78 3.86
N LYS A 67 8.66 5.65 3.18
CA LYS A 67 9.47 5.65 1.99
C LYS A 67 8.82 6.68 1.07
N LYS A 68 9.49 7.81 0.85
CA LYS A 68 8.95 8.92 0.07
C LYS A 68 8.88 8.51 -1.40
N PHE A 69 7.85 7.78 -1.78
CA PHE A 69 7.57 7.53 -3.20
C PHE A 69 7.16 8.83 -3.89
N VAL A 70 6.39 9.66 -3.17
CA VAL A 70 5.99 10.99 -3.63
C VAL A 70 6.27 11.98 -2.51
N PRO A 71 7.10 13.01 -2.73
CA PRO A 71 7.35 14.07 -1.76
C PRO A 71 6.06 14.79 -1.36
N GLY A 72 5.83 14.92 -0.06
CA GLY A 72 4.59 15.51 0.49
C GLY A 72 3.43 14.54 0.64
N ALA A 73 3.54 13.28 0.20
CA ALA A 73 2.49 12.29 0.42
C ALA A 73 2.25 12.01 1.91
N ALA A 74 1.00 11.71 2.27
CA ALA A 74 0.61 11.41 3.65
C ALA A 74 1.14 10.07 4.14
N GLY A 75 1.32 9.11 3.25
CA GLY A 75 1.85 7.78 3.59
C GLY A 75 1.80 6.79 2.44
N THR A 76 2.22 5.57 2.74
CA THR A 76 2.15 4.43 1.82
C THR A 76 1.63 3.21 2.54
N THR A 77 1.04 2.29 1.80
CA THR A 77 0.77 0.94 2.29
C THR A 77 2.01 0.05 2.12
N VAL A 78 2.04 -1.08 2.81
CA VAL A 78 3.09 -2.09 2.64
C VAL A 78 2.77 -2.98 1.44
N ALA A 79 3.78 -3.23 0.60
CA ALA A 79 3.65 -4.25 -0.43
C ALA A 79 3.73 -5.67 0.17
N ILE A 80 2.92 -6.59 -0.35
CA ILE A 80 3.01 -8.03 -0.04
C ILE A 80 3.18 -8.79 -1.37
N PRO A 81 4.41 -8.83 -1.91
CA PRO A 81 4.67 -9.34 -3.26
C PRO A 81 4.23 -10.79 -3.46
N ARG A 82 4.33 -11.64 -2.44
CA ARG A 82 3.90 -13.04 -2.54
C ARG A 82 2.40 -13.20 -2.82
N LEU A 83 1.59 -12.17 -2.51
CA LEU A 83 0.15 -12.11 -2.74
C LEU A 83 -0.24 -11.16 -3.86
N GLY A 84 0.72 -10.58 -4.58
CA GLY A 84 0.48 -9.60 -5.63
C GLY A 84 -0.11 -8.28 -5.13
N ILE A 85 0.07 -7.94 -3.84
CA ILE A 85 -0.39 -6.68 -3.27
C ILE A 85 0.72 -5.63 -3.43
N PRO A 86 0.50 -4.57 -4.22
CA PRO A 86 1.46 -3.48 -4.36
C PRO A 86 1.40 -2.53 -3.16
N ALA A 87 2.48 -1.78 -2.93
CA ALA A 87 2.40 -0.58 -2.12
C ALA A 87 1.63 0.51 -2.88
N THR A 88 0.77 1.24 -2.17
CA THR A 88 0.05 2.40 -2.71
C THR A 88 0.41 3.65 -1.96
N VAL A 89 0.43 4.78 -2.65
CA VAL A 89 0.66 6.10 -2.05
C VAL A 89 -0.67 6.68 -1.61
N GLN A 90 -0.69 7.27 -0.43
CA GLN A 90 -1.86 7.98 0.10
C GLN A 90 -1.59 9.48 0.06
N CYS A 91 -2.53 10.20 -0.52
CA CYS A 91 -2.51 11.65 -0.58
C CYS A 91 -3.27 12.24 0.60
N ASP A 92 -2.73 13.27 1.20
CA ASP A 92 -3.44 14.14 2.13
C ASP A 92 -3.97 15.38 1.38
N GLY A 93 -4.97 16.04 1.96
CA GLY A 93 -5.47 17.31 1.49
C GLY A 93 -6.98 17.38 1.22
N PRO A 94 -7.81 17.62 2.26
CA PRO A 94 -9.26 17.77 2.08
C PRO A 94 -9.65 19.00 1.26
N ALA A 95 -8.73 19.95 1.08
CA ALA A 95 -8.92 21.16 0.28
C ALA A 95 -7.96 21.22 -0.93
N GLY A 96 -7.54 20.07 -1.43
CA GLY A 96 -6.60 19.91 -2.55
C GLY A 96 -5.44 18.98 -2.21
N VAL A 97 -4.71 18.55 -3.22
CA VAL A 97 -3.58 17.62 -3.06
C VAL A 97 -2.45 18.28 -2.26
N HIS A 98 -2.01 17.63 -1.20
CA HIS A 98 -0.85 18.08 -0.44
C HIS A 98 0.44 17.44 -1.03
N ILE A 99 1.32 18.28 -1.58
CA ILE A 99 2.59 17.89 -2.16
C ILE A 99 3.70 18.85 -1.70
N ASP A 100 4.94 18.37 -1.71
CA ASP A 100 6.10 19.26 -1.50
C ASP A 100 6.35 20.08 -2.76
N ALA A 101 6.46 21.41 -2.59
CA ALA A 101 6.72 22.33 -3.69
C ALA A 101 8.11 22.12 -4.32
N HIS A 102 9.07 21.61 -3.58
CA HIS A 102 10.43 21.35 -4.03
C HIS A 102 10.81 19.89 -3.79
N ARG A 103 11.50 19.29 -4.76
CA ARG A 103 11.96 17.91 -4.70
C ARG A 103 13.46 17.86 -4.80
N GLU A 104 14.09 16.97 -4.04
CA GLU A 104 15.53 16.77 -4.08
C GLU A 104 15.99 16.35 -5.50
N GLY A 105 16.98 17.04 -6.05
CA GLY A 105 17.49 16.76 -7.39
C GLY A 105 16.64 17.29 -8.54
N ASP A 106 15.57 18.05 -8.26
CA ASP A 106 14.73 18.67 -9.29
C ASP A 106 14.65 20.19 -9.08
N SER A 107 14.96 20.97 -10.12
CA SER A 107 14.92 22.43 -10.08
C SER A 107 13.52 23.03 -10.29
N ARG A 108 12.53 22.20 -10.65
CA ARG A 108 11.14 22.63 -10.86
C ARG A 108 10.44 22.88 -9.53
N SER A 109 9.44 23.75 -9.56
CA SER A 109 8.49 23.91 -8.48
C SER A 109 7.18 23.22 -8.83
N TYR A 110 6.58 22.54 -7.86
CA TYR A 110 5.35 21.81 -8.01
C TYR A 110 4.24 22.54 -7.25
N PHE A 111 3.06 22.60 -7.84
CA PHE A 111 1.91 23.31 -7.31
C PHE A 111 0.69 22.44 -7.45
N ALA A 112 -0.18 22.48 -6.44
CA ALA A 112 -1.49 21.85 -6.46
C ALA A 112 -2.59 22.90 -6.28
N THR A 113 -3.79 22.60 -6.77
CA THR A 113 -4.92 23.51 -6.68
C THR A 113 -5.47 23.57 -5.25
N GLY A 114 -5.59 24.77 -4.71
CA GLY A 114 -6.32 25.03 -3.45
C GLY A 114 -7.81 25.11 -3.71
N PHE A 115 -8.59 24.17 -3.18
CA PHE A 115 -10.04 24.15 -3.26
C PHE A 115 -10.65 24.72 -1.97
N PRO A 116 -11.92 25.17 -2.00
CA PRO A 116 -12.63 25.56 -0.80
C PRO A 116 -12.70 24.41 0.20
N ILE A 117 -12.65 24.71 1.49
CA ILE A 117 -12.82 23.71 2.57
C ILE A 117 -14.20 23.06 2.51
N GLY A 118 -14.31 21.85 3.07
CA GLY A 118 -15.51 21.04 3.00
C GLY A 118 -16.79 21.73 3.50
N THR A 119 -16.71 22.55 4.57
CA THR A 119 -17.85 23.34 5.07
C THR A 119 -18.32 24.40 4.06
N CYS A 120 -17.40 25.03 3.34
CA CYS A 120 -17.74 25.99 2.29
C CYS A 120 -18.40 25.28 1.10
N LEU A 121 -17.88 24.14 0.68
CA LEU A 121 -18.50 23.34 -0.38
C LEU A 121 -19.87 22.82 0.03
N ALA A 122 -20.03 22.34 1.26
CA ALA A 122 -21.30 21.84 1.77
C ALA A 122 -22.36 22.94 1.84
N SER A 123 -21.98 24.18 2.19
CA SER A 123 -22.92 25.32 2.26
C SER A 123 -23.50 25.71 0.90
N THR A 124 -22.95 25.24 -0.21
CA THR A 124 -23.53 25.47 -1.55
C THR A 124 -24.78 24.62 -1.81
N TRP A 125 -25.01 23.54 -1.04
CA TRP A 125 -26.07 22.56 -1.27
C TRP A 125 -26.09 21.97 -2.69
N ASN A 126 -24.96 22.06 -3.39
CA ASN A 126 -24.80 21.61 -4.78
C ASN A 126 -23.89 20.39 -4.84
N THR A 127 -24.51 19.21 -4.83
CA THR A 127 -23.80 17.92 -4.86
C THR A 127 -23.00 17.72 -6.16
N ASP A 128 -23.47 18.27 -7.28
CA ASP A 128 -22.75 18.18 -8.56
C ASP A 128 -21.48 19.02 -8.55
N LEU A 129 -21.50 20.19 -7.91
CA LEU A 129 -20.30 21.00 -7.72
C LEU A 129 -19.29 20.25 -6.87
N VAL A 130 -19.71 19.67 -5.74
CA VAL A 130 -18.83 18.91 -4.84
C VAL A 130 -18.22 17.71 -5.56
N ARG A 131 -18.99 16.99 -6.37
CA ARG A 131 -18.50 15.89 -7.19
C ARG A 131 -17.44 16.35 -8.19
N LYS A 132 -17.65 17.48 -8.88
CA LYS A 132 -16.65 18.05 -9.82
C LYS A 132 -15.36 18.45 -9.13
N VAL A 133 -15.42 18.98 -7.91
CA VAL A 133 -14.23 19.28 -7.10
C VAL A 133 -13.48 17.98 -6.77
N GLY A 134 -14.18 16.94 -6.33
CA GLY A 134 -13.58 15.63 -6.07
C GLY A 134 -12.93 15.01 -7.32
N GLU A 135 -13.56 15.13 -8.47
CA GLU A 135 -13.00 14.67 -9.76
C GLU A 135 -11.72 15.46 -10.13
N ALA A 136 -11.69 16.75 -9.87
CA ALA A 136 -10.52 17.59 -10.14
C ALA A 136 -9.35 17.22 -9.22
N ILE A 137 -9.60 17.06 -7.91
CA ILE A 137 -8.60 16.59 -6.93
C ILE A 137 -8.06 15.22 -7.34
N GLY A 138 -8.94 14.28 -7.70
CA GLY A 138 -8.54 12.95 -8.13
C GLY A 138 -7.69 12.94 -9.40
N LYS A 139 -7.96 13.80 -10.36
CA LYS A 139 -7.13 13.95 -11.57
C LYS A 139 -5.75 14.51 -11.21
N GLU A 140 -5.70 15.54 -10.38
CA GLU A 140 -4.45 16.15 -9.94
C GLU A 140 -3.59 15.17 -9.13
N THR A 141 -4.22 14.30 -8.31
CA THR A 141 -3.52 13.22 -7.57
C THR A 141 -2.82 12.22 -8.50
N LEU A 142 -3.36 11.98 -9.70
CA LEU A 142 -2.76 11.08 -10.68
C LEU A 142 -1.56 11.69 -11.43
N GLU A 143 -1.34 13.00 -11.31
CA GLU A 143 -0.21 13.69 -11.93
C GLU A 143 1.07 13.65 -11.08
N TYR A 144 0.94 13.30 -9.80
CA TYR A 144 2.01 13.29 -8.79
C TYR A 144 2.32 11.89 -8.26
#